data_7d53bf64f3dced06a63c29f85b1b93de
#
_entry.id   7d53bf64f3dced06a63c29f85b1b93de
#
_cell.length_a   1.000
_cell.length_b   1.000
_cell.length_c   1.000
_cell.angle_alpha   90.00
_cell.angle_beta   90.00
_cell.angle_gamma   90.00
#
_symmetry.space_group_name_H-M   'P 1'
#
loop_
_entity.id
_entity.type
_entity.pdbx_description
1 polymer ?
#
loop_
_entity_poly.entity_id
_entity_poly.type
_entity_poly.pdbx_seq_one_letter_code
_entity_poly.pdbx_strand_id
1 'polypeptide(L)'
;MIFGGVGLGKTHLANAIGIDVKKNYPEKTVLYTTAEKFTQQYIEAVKKNNRNDFIYFYQIIDVLIIDDIQFFSGKPGTQDVFFHIFNHLHQNGRQVVLT
;
A
#
# COMPACT_ATOMS: atom_id res chain seq x y z
N MET A 1 0.35 10.65 -5.90
CA MET A 1 0.68 10.16 -4.55
C MET A 1 0.47 11.27 -3.53
N ILE A 2 -0.10 10.94 -2.38
CA ILE A 2 -0.40 11.89 -1.32
C ILE A 2 0.31 11.46 -0.05
N PHE A 3 1.03 12.41 0.59
CA PHE A 3 1.62 12.19 1.91
C PHE A 3 0.74 12.88 2.96
N GLY A 4 0.36 12.15 3.97
CA GLY A 4 -0.34 12.72 5.11
C GLY A 4 0.60 12.99 6.27
N GLY A 5 0.25 13.95 7.14
CA GLY A 5 0.97 14.19 8.39
C GLY A 5 0.70 13.12 9.44
N VAL A 6 0.97 13.37 10.69
CA VAL A 6 0.66 12.46 11.79
C VAL A 6 -0.66 12.90 12.43
N GLY A 7 -1.55 11.92 12.70
CA GLY A 7 -2.79 12.22 13.40
C GLY A 7 -3.98 11.37 12.94
N LEU A 8 -5.04 11.40 13.71
CA LEU A 8 -6.24 10.60 13.46
C LEU A 8 -6.96 11.00 12.17
N GLY A 9 -6.91 12.29 11.80
CA GLY A 9 -7.56 12.77 10.60
C GLY A 9 -7.01 12.18 9.30
N LYS A 10 -5.76 11.70 9.31
CA LYS A 10 -5.13 11.08 8.16
C LYS A 10 -5.82 9.79 7.75
N THR A 11 -6.10 8.91 8.71
CA THR A 11 -6.77 7.64 8.43
C THR A 11 -8.16 7.89 7.85
N HIS A 12 -8.88 8.87 8.39
CA HIS A 12 -10.17 9.27 7.85
C HIS A 12 -10.07 9.75 6.42
N LEU A 13 -9.08 10.58 6.12
CA LEU A 13 -8.88 11.11 4.77
C LEU A 13 -8.54 9.99 3.79
N ALA A 14 -7.64 9.07 4.18
CA ALA A 14 -7.27 7.94 3.33
C ALA A 14 -8.46 7.06 3.02
N ASN A 15 -9.28 6.74 4.02
CA ASN A 15 -10.50 5.95 3.83
C ASN A 15 -11.49 6.66 2.91
N ALA A 16 -11.67 7.97 3.10
CA ALA A 16 -12.57 8.77 2.27
C ALA A 16 -12.14 8.76 0.80
N ILE A 17 -10.83 8.86 0.54
CA ILE A 17 -10.29 8.80 -0.82
C ILE A 17 -10.60 7.43 -1.43
N GLY A 18 -10.37 6.34 -0.70
CA GLY A 18 -10.65 4.99 -1.19
C GLY A 18 -12.13 4.78 -1.49
N ILE A 19 -13.01 5.24 -0.63
CA ILE A 19 -14.45 5.15 -0.82
C ILE A 19 -14.88 5.96 -2.05
N ASP A 20 -14.35 7.17 -2.20
CA ASP A 20 -14.69 8.04 -3.31
C ASP A 20 -14.27 7.43 -4.65
N VAL A 21 -13.07 6.88 -4.72
CA VAL A 21 -12.59 6.21 -5.94
C VAL A 21 -13.49 5.02 -6.28
N LYS A 22 -13.86 4.20 -5.31
CA LYS A 22 -14.75 3.04 -5.54
C LYS A 22 -16.12 3.47 -6.00
N LYS A 23 -16.63 4.57 -5.48
CA LYS A 23 -17.94 5.11 -5.87
C LYS A 23 -17.93 5.61 -7.32
N ASN A 24 -16.88 6.33 -7.70
CA ASN A 24 -16.79 6.97 -9.02
C ASN A 24 -16.21 6.03 -10.08
N TYR A 25 -15.40 5.07 -9.68
CA TYR A 25 -14.72 4.12 -10.58
C TYR A 25 -14.83 2.70 -10.02
N PRO A 26 -16.03 2.11 -10.04
CA PRO A 26 -16.25 0.81 -9.40
C PRO A 26 -15.43 -0.34 -9.98
N GLU A 27 -14.94 -0.18 -11.21
CA GLU A 27 -14.07 -1.19 -11.84
C GLU A 27 -12.63 -1.14 -11.33
N LYS A 28 -12.25 -0.11 -10.57
CA LYS A 28 -10.89 0.01 -10.03
C LYS A 28 -10.73 -0.83 -8.79
N THR A 29 -9.55 -1.45 -8.66
CA THR A 29 -9.18 -2.21 -7.47
C THR A 29 -8.55 -1.26 -6.46
N VAL A 30 -9.20 -1.13 -5.31
CA VAL A 30 -8.72 -0.28 -4.21
C VAL A 30 -8.37 -1.18 -3.04
N LEU A 31 -7.15 -1.05 -2.52
CA LEU A 31 -6.72 -1.77 -1.32
C LEU A 31 -6.29 -0.76 -0.25
N TYR A 32 -6.87 -0.89 0.92
CA TYR A 32 -6.43 -0.20 2.13
C TYR A 32 -5.74 -1.20 3.04
N THR A 33 -4.54 -0.87 3.50
CA THR A 33 -3.81 -1.71 4.46
C THR A 33 -2.94 -0.82 5.35
N THR A 34 -2.37 -1.42 6.38
CA THR A 34 -1.40 -0.73 7.23
C THR A 34 0.00 -1.26 6.91
N ALA A 35 1.03 -0.45 7.24
CA ALA A 35 2.41 -0.88 7.07
C ALA A 35 2.72 -2.12 7.92
N GLU A 36 2.13 -2.23 9.11
CA GLU A 36 2.27 -3.42 9.96
C GLU A 36 1.71 -4.66 9.28
N LYS A 37 0.49 -4.59 8.77
CA LYS A 37 -0.14 -5.72 8.09
C LYS A 37 0.61 -6.10 6.82
N PHE A 38 1.05 -5.12 6.04
CA PHE A 38 1.88 -5.35 4.86
C PHE A 38 3.14 -6.13 5.23
N THR A 39 3.83 -5.70 6.30
CA THR A 39 5.05 -6.34 6.76
C THR A 39 4.81 -7.79 7.19
N GLN A 40 3.75 -8.04 7.95
CA GLN A 40 3.40 -9.38 8.39
C GLN A 40 3.10 -10.30 7.21
N GLN A 41 2.35 -9.82 6.24
CA GLN A 41 2.02 -10.57 5.03
C GLN A 41 3.26 -10.88 4.20
N TYR A 42 4.17 -9.92 4.10
CA TYR A 42 5.43 -10.12 3.37
C TYR A 42 6.29 -11.19 4.02
N ILE A 43 6.45 -11.12 5.35
CA ILE A 43 7.25 -12.11 6.10
C ILE A 43 6.67 -13.50 5.89
N GLU A 44 5.36 -13.64 5.98
CA GLU A 44 4.69 -14.92 5.77
C GLU A 44 4.89 -15.42 4.34
N ALA A 45 4.79 -14.54 3.36
CA ALA A 45 5.01 -14.92 1.96
C ALA A 45 6.43 -15.42 1.71
N VAL A 46 7.44 -14.80 2.34
CA VAL A 46 8.82 -15.26 2.25
C VAL A 46 8.97 -16.64 2.86
N LYS A 47 8.37 -16.87 4.03
CA LYS A 47 8.43 -18.18 4.72
C LYS A 47 7.79 -19.29 3.88
N LYS A 48 6.76 -18.97 3.11
CA LYS A 48 6.01 -19.93 2.28
C LYS A 48 6.51 -19.98 0.85
N ASN A 49 7.61 -19.31 0.52
CA ASN A 49 8.15 -19.21 -0.84
C ASN A 49 7.16 -18.58 -1.84
N ASN A 50 6.33 -17.66 -1.38
CA ASN A 50 5.32 -16.98 -2.20
C ASN A 50 5.65 -15.50 -2.42
N ARG A 51 6.93 -15.12 -2.32
CA ARG A 51 7.33 -13.72 -2.42
C ARG A 51 6.89 -13.08 -3.74
N ASN A 52 7.08 -13.79 -4.86
CA ASN A 52 6.72 -13.26 -6.17
C ASN A 52 5.21 -13.06 -6.32
N ASP A 53 4.42 -13.97 -5.79
CA ASP A 53 2.96 -13.84 -5.81
C ASP A 53 2.50 -12.65 -4.96
N PHE A 54 3.14 -12.44 -3.82
CA PHE A 54 2.86 -11.29 -2.96
C PHE A 54 3.13 -9.98 -3.69
N ILE A 55 4.29 -9.86 -4.33
CA ILE A 55 4.66 -8.66 -5.08
C ILE A 55 3.67 -8.44 -6.25
N TYR A 56 3.36 -9.49 -7.00
CA TYR A 56 2.43 -9.38 -8.11
C TYR A 56 1.05 -8.91 -7.67
N PHE A 57 0.56 -9.42 -6.54
CA PHE A 57 -0.74 -9.01 -6.00
C PHE A 57 -0.82 -7.50 -5.80
N TYR A 58 0.24 -6.90 -5.26
CA TYR A 58 0.25 -5.45 -5.05
C TYR A 58 0.44 -4.67 -6.34
N GLN A 59 1.11 -5.24 -7.33
CA GLN A 59 1.38 -4.56 -8.59
C GLN A 59 0.15 -4.38 -9.47
N ILE A 60 -0.88 -5.18 -9.28
CA ILE A 60 -2.11 -5.09 -10.08
C ILE A 60 -3.17 -4.17 -9.46
N ILE A 61 -2.90 -3.61 -8.31
CA ILE A 61 -3.85 -2.72 -7.61
C ILE A 61 -3.86 -1.36 -8.29
N ASP A 62 -5.05 -0.80 -8.47
CA ASP A 62 -5.21 0.53 -9.09
C ASP A 62 -4.97 1.66 -8.09
N VAL A 63 -5.48 1.50 -6.87
CA VAL A 63 -5.30 2.48 -5.79
C VAL A 63 -4.84 1.75 -4.54
N LEU A 64 -3.65 2.06 -4.07
CA LEU A 64 -3.08 1.47 -2.87
C LEU A 64 -2.99 2.53 -1.77
N ILE A 65 -3.60 2.25 -0.63
CA ILE A 65 -3.58 3.13 0.54
C ILE A 65 -2.88 2.39 1.66
N ILE A 66 -1.75 2.93 2.12
CA ILE A 66 -0.99 2.35 3.23
C ILE A 66 -0.93 3.35 4.36
N ASP A 67 -1.47 2.95 5.51
CA ASP A 67 -1.51 3.75 6.73
C ASP A 67 -0.36 3.37 7.67
N ASP A 68 0.03 4.29 8.54
CA ASP A 68 1.07 4.08 9.56
C ASP A 68 2.41 3.71 8.97
N ILE A 69 2.84 4.44 7.94
CA ILE A 69 4.09 4.13 7.20
C ILE A 69 5.34 4.22 8.08
N GLN A 70 5.25 4.91 9.23
CA GLN A 70 6.37 4.94 10.17
C GLN A 70 6.74 3.55 10.69
N PHE A 71 5.85 2.57 10.59
CA PHE A 71 6.15 1.19 10.98
C PHE A 71 7.29 0.59 10.15
N PHE A 72 7.52 1.10 8.94
CA PHE A 72 8.63 0.63 8.10
C PHE A 72 10.00 1.07 8.62
N SER A 73 10.05 2.02 9.55
CA SER A 73 11.32 2.50 10.11
C SER A 73 12.08 1.36 10.77
N GLY A 74 13.37 1.24 10.46
CA GLY A 74 14.22 0.18 11.00
C GLY A 74 14.00 -1.20 10.39
N LYS A 75 13.27 -1.30 9.28
CA LYS A 75 12.97 -2.58 8.62
C LYS A 75 13.41 -2.53 7.14
N PRO A 76 14.73 -2.54 6.87
CA PRO A 76 15.24 -2.29 5.51
C PRO A 76 14.74 -3.30 4.47
N GLY A 77 14.62 -4.57 4.82
CA GLY A 77 14.12 -5.58 3.88
C GLY A 77 12.68 -5.31 3.44
N THR A 78 11.83 -4.90 4.37
CA THR A 78 10.44 -4.54 4.07
C THR A 78 10.37 -3.24 3.29
N GLN A 79 11.22 -2.28 3.63
CA GLN A 79 11.30 -1.02 2.88
C GLN A 79 11.66 -1.27 1.42
N ASP A 80 12.61 -2.13 1.16
CA ASP A 80 13.05 -2.42 -0.20
C ASP A 80 11.92 -3.01 -1.05
N VAL A 81 11.18 -3.97 -0.52
CA VAL A 81 10.06 -4.56 -1.26
C VAL A 81 8.93 -3.55 -1.43
N PHE A 82 8.69 -2.72 -0.43
CA PHE A 82 7.67 -1.67 -0.55
C PHE A 82 8.04 -0.68 -1.65
N PHE A 83 9.29 -0.21 -1.69
CA PHE A 83 9.73 0.72 -2.72
C PHE A 83 9.69 0.10 -4.11
N HIS A 84 9.99 -1.19 -4.24
CA HIS A 84 9.86 -1.88 -5.51
C HIS A 84 8.42 -1.84 -6.01
N ILE A 85 7.46 -2.14 -5.15
CA ILE A 85 6.04 -2.09 -5.46
C ILE A 85 5.60 -0.66 -5.78
N PHE A 86 6.01 0.30 -4.94
CA PHE A 86 5.68 1.71 -5.10
C PHE A 86 6.15 2.23 -6.46
N ASN A 87 7.39 1.95 -6.82
CA ASN A 87 7.95 2.41 -8.10
C ASN A 87 7.20 1.82 -9.28
N HIS A 88 6.83 0.54 -9.21
CA HIS A 88 6.05 -0.10 -10.25
C HIS A 88 4.69 0.59 -10.43
N LEU A 89 3.97 0.82 -9.34
CA LEU A 89 2.66 1.48 -9.39
C LEU A 89 2.77 2.89 -9.93
N HIS A 90 3.76 3.64 -9.47
CA HIS A 90 3.99 5.01 -9.90
C HIS A 90 4.29 5.08 -11.41
N GLN A 91 5.15 4.20 -11.90
CA GLN A 91 5.52 4.16 -13.32
C GLN A 91 4.34 3.78 -14.21
N ASN A 92 3.37 3.05 -13.68
CA ASN A 92 2.19 2.63 -14.42
C ASN A 92 0.98 3.53 -14.19
N GLY A 93 1.20 4.71 -13.63
CA GLY A 93 0.13 5.70 -13.44
C GLY A 93 -0.89 5.32 -12.37
N ARG A 94 -0.55 4.37 -11.49
CA ARG A 94 -1.43 3.96 -10.41
C ARG A 94 -1.34 4.94 -9.25
N GLN A 95 -2.40 5.02 -8.46
CA GLN A 95 -2.46 5.94 -7.32
C GLN A 95 -1.96 5.24 -6.05
N VAL A 96 -1.06 5.91 -5.32
CA VAL A 96 -0.59 5.44 -4.01
C VAL A 96 -0.80 6.56 -3.00
N VAL A 97 -1.44 6.21 -1.89
CA VAL A 97 -1.67 7.14 -0.77
C VAL A 97 -0.91 6.60 0.44
N LEU A 98 0.01 7.41 0.96
CA LEU A 98 0.82 7.07 2.14
C LEU A 98 0.43 7.97 3.30
N THR A 99 0.06 7.38 4.41
CA THR A 99 -0.36 8.17 5.58
C THR A 99 0.33 7.77 6.87
#